data_245e0cdbf65170ee5ef226b41551c639
#
_entry.id   245e0cdbf65170ee5ef226b41551c639
#
_cell.length_a   1.000
_cell.length_b   1.000
_cell.length_c   1.000
_cell.angle_alpha   90.00
_cell.angle_beta   90.00
_cell.angle_gamma   90.00
#
_symmetry.space_group_name_H-M   'P 1'
#
loop_
_entity.id
_entity.type
_entity.pdbx_description
1 polymer ?
#
loop_
_entity_poly.entity_id
_entity_poly.type
_entity_poly.pdbx_seq_one_letter_code
_entity_poly.pdbx_strand_id
1 'polypeptide(L)'
;FVGANVGAQMYIGDHISEGKAGKLITPTFEINVGKWFTPVIGLRAGFGGYQAKGYSVKDAGFAYKRVDTNLYRTKWGILHLHGDVMLNFTNLFCGYREDRLYNAIPYVSIGYLRGIDNNENELSGGVGFINRFRLNKAWDLNLELKGNINNDVMDGIRGGKNMEGSAAIMVGATYRFNRRDWTK
;
A
#
# COMPACT_ATOMS: atom_id res chain seq x y z
N PHE A 1 11.87 10.45 -10.09
CA PHE A 1 12.40 9.51 -9.10
C PHE A 1 11.89 8.11 -9.35
N VAL A 2 12.63 7.13 -8.86
CA VAL A 2 12.21 5.74 -8.76
C VAL A 2 12.41 5.27 -7.32
N GLY A 3 11.55 4.40 -6.83
CA GLY A 3 11.64 3.88 -5.47
C GLY A 3 11.30 2.40 -5.39
N ALA A 4 11.76 1.78 -4.32
CA ALA A 4 11.39 0.41 -3.95
C ALA A 4 11.15 0.35 -2.44
N ASN A 5 10.06 -0.30 -2.06
CA ASN A 5 9.62 -0.45 -0.69
C ASN A 5 9.35 -1.94 -0.40
N VAL A 6 9.65 -2.34 0.84
CA VAL A 6 9.28 -3.65 1.38
C VAL A 6 8.66 -3.44 2.75
N GLY A 7 7.78 -4.32 3.15
CA GLY A 7 7.12 -4.16 4.43
C GLY A 7 6.21 -5.31 4.81
N ALA A 8 5.35 -5.01 5.74
CA ALA A 8 4.32 -5.91 6.22
C ALA A 8 2.95 -5.28 6.03
N GLN A 9 1.99 -6.10 5.65
CA GLN A 9 0.60 -5.69 5.54
C GLN A 9 -0.34 -6.68 6.18
N MET A 10 -1.53 -6.21 6.49
CA MET A 10 -2.65 -6.99 6.97
C MET A 10 -3.86 -6.68 6.12
N TYR A 11 -4.51 -7.75 5.63
CA TYR A 11 -5.80 -7.65 4.98
C TYR A 11 -6.91 -7.62 6.03
N ILE A 12 -7.89 -6.74 5.86
CA ILE A 12 -8.98 -6.48 6.80
C ILE A 12 -10.29 -6.86 6.10
N GLY A 13 -10.76 -8.08 6.33
CA GLY A 13 -12.04 -8.62 5.84
C GLY A 13 -13.02 -8.94 6.97
N ASP A 14 -14.15 -9.54 6.65
CA ASP A 14 -15.33 -9.69 7.51
C ASP A 14 -15.12 -10.49 8.81
N HIS A 15 -14.27 -11.50 8.80
CA HIS A 15 -14.13 -12.45 9.94
C HIS A 15 -12.85 -12.26 10.77
N ILE A 16 -12.22 -11.09 10.74
CA ILE A 16 -10.99 -10.83 11.51
C ILE A 16 -11.20 -10.94 13.02
N SER A 17 -12.35 -10.52 13.52
CA SER A 17 -12.70 -10.58 14.94
C SER A 17 -12.81 -12.00 15.49
N GLU A 18 -13.02 -12.99 14.63
CA GLU A 18 -13.16 -14.41 15.00
C GLU A 18 -11.82 -15.15 15.10
N GLY A 19 -10.71 -14.50 14.68
CA GLY A 19 -9.36 -15.05 14.64
C GLY A 19 -8.28 -14.19 15.28
N LYS A 20 -7.03 -14.71 15.34
CA LYS A 20 -5.87 -13.95 15.80
C LYS A 20 -5.34 -13.06 14.68
N ALA A 21 -5.61 -11.75 14.72
CA ALA A 21 -5.21 -10.76 13.72
C ALA A 21 -3.70 -10.79 13.37
N GLY A 22 -2.83 -11.02 14.35
CA GLY A 22 -1.38 -11.11 14.10
C GLY A 22 -0.94 -12.25 13.16
N LYS A 23 -1.79 -13.26 12.94
CA LYS A 23 -1.53 -14.34 11.97
C LYS A 23 -1.89 -13.98 10.53
N LEU A 24 -2.51 -12.83 10.31
CA LEU A 24 -2.90 -12.29 9.00
C LEU A 24 -1.84 -11.38 8.40
N ILE A 25 -0.79 -11.06 9.15
CA ILE A 25 0.33 -10.24 8.66
C ILE A 25 1.10 -11.02 7.58
N THR A 26 1.35 -10.34 6.47
CA THR A 26 2.07 -10.89 5.31
C THR A 26 3.10 -9.89 4.78
N PRO A 27 4.19 -10.35 4.17
CA PRO A 27 5.14 -9.49 3.50
C PRO A 27 4.50 -8.84 2.27
N THR A 28 4.90 -7.61 1.99
CA THR A 28 4.54 -6.86 0.79
C THR A 28 5.77 -6.21 0.20
N PHE A 29 5.75 -6.00 -1.11
CA PHE A 29 6.76 -5.23 -1.82
C PHE A 29 6.10 -4.29 -2.82
N GLU A 30 6.77 -3.21 -3.13
CA GLU A 30 6.30 -2.22 -4.10
C GLU A 30 7.51 -1.57 -4.80
N ILE A 31 7.42 -1.43 -6.11
CA ILE A 31 8.28 -0.55 -6.90
C ILE A 31 7.45 0.62 -7.40
N ASN A 32 8.03 1.80 -7.45
CA ASN A 32 7.32 2.99 -7.87
C ASN A 32 8.20 3.94 -8.69
N VAL A 33 7.54 4.71 -9.52
CA VAL A 33 8.13 5.79 -10.31
C VAL A 33 7.26 7.03 -10.16
N GLY A 34 7.87 8.19 -10.06
CA GLY A 34 7.10 9.41 -9.89
C GLY A 34 7.85 10.68 -10.30
N LYS A 35 7.07 11.75 -10.36
CA LYS A 35 7.54 13.07 -10.74
C LYS A 35 6.92 14.12 -9.84
N TRP A 36 7.75 15.03 -9.34
CA TRP A 36 7.31 16.26 -8.71
C TRP A 36 7.12 17.32 -9.81
N PHE A 37 5.94 17.92 -9.88
CA PHE A 37 5.62 19.00 -10.82
C PHE A 37 5.84 20.36 -10.21
N THR A 38 5.67 20.44 -8.90
CA THR A 38 6.00 21.60 -8.05
C THR A 38 6.74 21.11 -6.81
N PRO A 39 7.30 22.00 -5.97
CA PRO A 39 7.84 21.60 -4.68
C PRO A 39 6.84 20.90 -3.76
N VAL A 40 5.53 21.08 -4.00
CA VAL A 40 4.44 20.61 -3.15
C VAL A 40 3.68 19.44 -3.76
N ILE A 41 3.45 19.45 -5.09
CA ILE A 41 2.58 18.48 -5.76
C ILE A 41 3.41 17.53 -6.62
N GLY A 42 3.21 16.23 -6.42
CA GLY A 42 3.80 15.16 -7.21
C GLY A 42 2.79 14.07 -7.58
N LEU A 43 3.12 13.32 -8.62
CA LEU A 43 2.42 12.10 -9.01
C LEU A 43 3.37 10.92 -8.91
N ARG A 44 2.84 9.77 -8.50
CA ARG A 44 3.54 8.50 -8.42
C ARG A 44 2.68 7.41 -9.03
N ALA A 45 3.29 6.51 -9.79
CA ALA A 45 2.72 5.23 -10.15
C ALA A 45 3.46 4.14 -9.39
N GLY A 46 2.75 3.18 -8.84
CA GLY A 46 3.31 2.08 -8.06
C GLY A 46 2.77 0.74 -8.56
N PHE A 47 3.64 -0.26 -8.51
CA PHE A 47 3.32 -1.65 -8.77
C PHE A 47 3.87 -2.49 -7.62
N GLY A 48 3.02 -3.30 -7.03
CA GLY A 48 3.40 -4.15 -5.92
C GLY A 48 2.63 -5.45 -5.90
N GLY A 49 2.99 -6.28 -4.94
CA GLY A 49 2.31 -7.55 -4.72
C GLY A 49 2.44 -8.00 -3.27
N TYR A 50 1.45 -8.77 -2.87
CA TYR A 50 1.40 -9.33 -1.53
C TYR A 50 0.57 -10.61 -1.48
N GLN A 51 0.73 -11.38 -0.41
CA GLN A 51 -0.17 -12.46 -0.07
C GLN A 51 -1.20 -11.96 0.93
N ALA A 52 -2.47 -11.97 0.56
CA ALA A 52 -3.54 -11.77 1.51
C ALA A 52 -3.78 -13.06 2.30
N LYS A 53 -4.14 -12.92 3.57
CA LYS A 53 -4.60 -13.98 4.45
C LYS A 53 -5.88 -13.53 5.11
N GLY A 54 -6.89 -14.37 5.13
CA GLY A 54 -8.17 -14.10 5.74
C GLY A 54 -8.70 -15.29 6.52
N TYR A 55 -9.84 -15.10 7.14
CA TYR A 55 -10.65 -16.16 7.71
C TYR A 55 -11.97 -16.26 6.92
N SER A 56 -12.44 -17.48 6.68
CA SER A 56 -13.70 -17.76 6.00
C SER A 56 -14.46 -18.86 6.70
N VAL A 57 -15.78 -18.74 6.73
CA VAL A 57 -16.69 -19.79 7.21
C VAL A 57 -17.00 -20.83 6.13
N LYS A 58 -16.62 -20.58 4.86
CA LYS A 58 -16.76 -21.53 3.74
C LYS A 58 -15.39 -21.81 3.14
N ASP A 59 -15.19 -23.03 2.68
CA ASP A 59 -14.01 -23.38 1.89
C ASP A 59 -14.21 -22.88 0.45
N ALA A 60 -13.55 -21.78 0.11
CA ALA A 60 -13.56 -21.16 -1.21
C ALA A 60 -12.45 -21.69 -2.13
N GLY A 61 -11.82 -22.84 -1.79
CA GLY A 61 -10.71 -23.40 -2.55
C GLY A 61 -9.33 -22.82 -2.18
N PHE A 62 -9.26 -21.79 -1.35
CA PHE A 62 -8.01 -21.13 -0.89
C PHE A 62 -7.67 -21.47 0.57
N ALA A 63 -8.45 -22.37 1.21
CA ALA A 63 -8.23 -22.78 2.59
C ALA A 63 -6.95 -23.62 2.68
N TYR A 64 -6.00 -23.19 3.52
CA TYR A 64 -4.80 -23.96 3.78
C TYR A 64 -4.77 -24.56 5.20
N LYS A 65 -5.65 -24.10 6.08
CA LYS A 65 -5.76 -24.62 7.45
C LYS A 65 -7.17 -24.44 8.01
N ARG A 66 -7.76 -25.51 8.52
CA ARG A 66 -8.97 -25.46 9.32
C ARG A 66 -8.59 -25.02 10.75
N VAL A 67 -9.24 -23.98 11.26
CA VAL A 67 -8.96 -23.41 12.59
C VAL A 67 -9.96 -23.94 13.61
N ASP A 68 -11.25 -24.09 13.20
CA ASP A 68 -12.33 -24.62 14.02
C ASP A 68 -13.34 -25.34 13.12
N THR A 69 -14.44 -25.88 13.67
CA THR A 69 -15.45 -26.66 12.95
C THR A 69 -16.00 -25.91 11.73
N ASN A 70 -16.09 -24.57 11.79
CA ASN A 70 -16.64 -23.71 10.73
C ASN A 70 -15.72 -22.54 10.37
N LEU A 71 -14.43 -22.56 10.69
CA LEU A 71 -13.50 -21.47 10.40
C LEU A 71 -12.26 -21.98 9.67
N TYR A 72 -12.06 -21.51 8.47
CA TYR A 72 -10.92 -21.82 7.59
C TYR A 72 -10.01 -20.60 7.48
N ARG A 73 -8.70 -20.83 7.47
CA ARG A 73 -7.72 -19.80 7.09
C ARG A 73 -7.46 -19.90 5.61
N THR A 74 -7.66 -18.78 4.92
CA THR A 74 -7.48 -18.63 3.48
C THR A 74 -6.20 -17.84 3.16
N LYS A 75 -5.63 -18.06 2.00
CA LYS A 75 -4.42 -17.39 1.51
C LYS A 75 -4.49 -17.28 -0.01
N TRP A 76 -4.28 -16.06 -0.53
CA TRP A 76 -4.24 -15.80 -1.98
C TRP A 76 -3.26 -14.68 -2.31
N GLY A 77 -2.75 -14.68 -3.55
CA GLY A 77 -1.86 -13.65 -4.06
C GLY A 77 -2.62 -12.49 -4.68
N ILE A 78 -2.15 -11.27 -4.43
CA ILE A 78 -2.71 -10.05 -5.01
C ILE A 78 -1.58 -9.25 -5.66
N LEU A 79 -1.82 -8.79 -6.90
CA LEU A 79 -1.07 -7.74 -7.56
C LEU A 79 -1.83 -6.43 -7.45
N HIS A 80 -1.11 -5.34 -7.19
CA HIS A 80 -1.65 -4.00 -7.04
C HIS A 80 -0.90 -3.02 -7.94
N LEU A 81 -1.63 -2.43 -8.88
CA LEU A 81 -1.17 -1.29 -9.69
C LEU A 81 -1.92 -0.06 -9.23
N HIS A 82 -1.23 1.03 -8.92
CA HIS A 82 -1.88 2.25 -8.43
C HIS A 82 -1.21 3.53 -8.91
N GLY A 83 -1.99 4.61 -8.93
CA GLY A 83 -1.54 5.97 -9.12
C GLY A 83 -1.85 6.82 -7.90
N ASP A 84 -0.89 7.64 -7.49
CA ASP A 84 -0.99 8.47 -6.30
C ASP A 84 -0.81 9.95 -6.63
N VAL A 85 -1.62 10.78 -6.00
CA VAL A 85 -1.42 12.22 -5.93
C VAL A 85 -0.80 12.54 -4.58
N MET A 86 0.44 13.03 -4.60
CA MET A 86 1.23 13.30 -3.40
C MET A 86 1.29 14.79 -3.10
N LEU A 87 1.15 15.15 -1.81
CA LEU A 87 1.29 16.51 -1.31
C LEU A 87 2.44 16.59 -0.30
N ASN A 88 3.49 17.36 -0.58
CA ASN A 88 4.55 17.59 0.38
C ASN A 88 4.13 18.67 1.39
N PHE A 89 3.57 18.24 2.52
CA PHE A 89 3.10 19.13 3.59
C PHE A 89 4.23 19.97 4.20
N THR A 90 5.41 19.37 4.32
CA THR A 90 6.54 20.12 4.87
C THR A 90 6.92 21.31 3.98
N ASN A 91 6.93 21.13 2.66
CA ASN A 91 7.17 22.22 1.73
C ASN A 91 6.01 23.21 1.65
N LEU A 92 4.77 22.72 1.81
CA LEU A 92 3.56 23.56 1.79
C LEU A 92 3.55 24.56 2.95
N PHE A 93 3.85 24.09 4.18
CA PHE A 93 3.73 24.90 5.39
C PHE A 93 5.02 25.61 5.78
N CYS A 94 6.18 25.01 5.45
CA CYS A 94 7.50 25.55 5.86
C CYS A 94 8.32 26.11 4.70
N GLY A 95 7.73 26.24 3.50
CA GLY A 95 8.43 26.64 2.29
C GLY A 95 9.39 25.55 1.77
N TYR A 96 9.85 25.70 0.55
CA TYR A 96 10.80 24.77 -0.06
C TYR A 96 12.23 25.02 0.44
N ARG A 97 12.93 23.92 0.80
CA ARG A 97 14.37 23.93 1.09
C ARG A 97 15.01 22.67 0.52
N GLU A 98 16.02 22.82 -0.31
CA GLU A 98 16.71 21.68 -0.92
C GLU A 98 17.45 20.80 0.10
N ASP A 99 18.02 21.40 1.14
CA ASP A 99 18.81 20.75 2.19
C ASP A 99 17.99 20.07 3.30
N ARG A 100 16.66 20.16 3.24
CA ARG A 100 15.79 19.62 4.28
C ARG A 100 15.93 18.12 4.42
N LEU A 101 16.14 17.67 5.67
CA LEU A 101 16.32 16.26 6.01
C LEU A 101 15.01 15.48 5.99
N TYR A 102 13.90 16.09 6.43
CA TYR A 102 12.63 15.41 6.59
C TYR A 102 11.51 16.06 5.77
N ASN A 103 10.70 15.22 5.12
CA ASN A 103 9.49 15.64 4.44
C ASN A 103 8.33 14.70 4.79
N ALA A 104 7.21 15.29 5.20
CA ALA A 104 5.93 14.64 5.42
C ALA A 104 5.09 14.72 4.14
N ILE A 105 4.72 13.57 3.57
CA ILE A 105 4.08 13.50 2.27
C ILE A 105 2.85 12.61 2.35
N PRO A 106 1.68 13.13 2.75
CA PRO A 106 0.42 12.44 2.55
C PRO A 106 0.13 12.30 1.05
N TYR A 107 -0.64 11.26 0.72
CA TYR A 107 -1.13 11.03 -0.64
C TYR A 107 -2.50 10.36 -0.64
N VAL A 108 -3.20 10.53 -1.75
CA VAL A 108 -4.38 9.75 -2.09
C VAL A 108 -4.07 8.88 -3.30
N SER A 109 -4.68 7.70 -3.33
CA SER A 109 -4.37 6.65 -4.29
C SER A 109 -5.65 6.14 -4.95
N ILE A 110 -5.55 5.84 -6.23
CA ILE A 110 -6.51 5.01 -6.96
C ILE A 110 -5.74 3.87 -7.59
N GLY A 111 -6.26 2.66 -7.49
CA GLY A 111 -5.56 1.47 -7.91
C GLY A 111 -6.45 0.39 -8.49
N TYR A 112 -5.79 -0.59 -9.05
CA TYR A 112 -6.36 -1.79 -9.61
C TYR A 112 -5.70 -3.01 -8.96
N LEU A 113 -6.52 -3.84 -8.35
CA LEU A 113 -6.13 -5.09 -7.72
C LEU A 113 -6.45 -6.26 -8.64
N ARG A 114 -5.53 -7.21 -8.72
CA ARG A 114 -5.74 -8.48 -9.41
C ARG A 114 -5.40 -9.63 -8.48
N GLY A 115 -6.39 -10.45 -8.18
CA GLY A 115 -6.20 -11.73 -7.51
C GLY A 115 -5.56 -12.74 -8.46
N ILE A 116 -4.46 -13.36 -8.05
CA ILE A 116 -3.72 -14.32 -8.88
C ILE A 116 -4.43 -15.68 -8.84
N ASP A 117 -4.92 -16.06 -7.67
CA ASP A 117 -5.47 -17.41 -7.44
C ASP A 117 -6.96 -17.52 -7.80
N ASN A 118 -7.72 -16.41 -7.70
CA ASN A 118 -9.16 -16.37 -7.97
C ASN A 118 -9.54 -15.65 -9.27
N ASN A 119 -8.55 -15.05 -9.95
CA ASN A 119 -8.73 -14.29 -11.20
C ASN A 119 -9.72 -13.11 -11.09
N GLU A 120 -10.02 -12.66 -9.87
CA GLU A 120 -10.88 -11.51 -9.62
C GLU A 120 -10.10 -10.19 -9.81
N ASN A 121 -10.82 -9.17 -10.24
CA ASN A 121 -10.24 -7.87 -10.53
C ASN A 121 -11.09 -6.79 -9.87
N GLU A 122 -10.44 -5.84 -9.18
CA GLU A 122 -11.15 -4.78 -8.47
C GLU A 122 -10.45 -3.43 -8.55
N LEU A 123 -11.25 -2.37 -8.43
CA LEU A 123 -10.75 -1.04 -8.17
C LEU A 123 -10.55 -0.84 -6.67
N SER A 124 -9.46 -0.19 -6.31
CA SER A 124 -9.16 0.21 -4.95
C SER A 124 -8.99 1.71 -4.83
N GLY A 125 -9.44 2.25 -3.73
CA GLY A 125 -9.11 3.59 -3.28
C GLY A 125 -8.20 3.52 -2.07
N GLY A 126 -7.29 4.47 -1.90
CA GLY A 126 -6.39 4.43 -0.77
C GLY A 126 -5.91 5.80 -0.33
N VAL A 127 -5.36 5.81 0.86
CA VAL A 127 -4.64 6.96 1.43
C VAL A 127 -3.34 6.44 2.05
N GLY A 128 -2.35 7.30 2.09
CA GLY A 128 -1.13 6.96 2.78
C GLY A 128 -0.32 8.18 3.18
N PHE A 129 0.75 7.88 3.89
CA PHE A 129 1.63 8.88 4.45
C PHE A 129 3.08 8.41 4.34
N ILE A 130 3.91 9.17 3.63
CA ILE A 130 5.33 8.89 3.48
C ILE A 130 6.13 9.84 4.37
N ASN A 131 6.84 9.28 5.34
CA ASN A 131 7.90 9.96 6.06
C ASN A 131 9.18 9.77 5.25
N ARG A 132 9.67 10.83 4.63
CA ARG A 132 10.84 10.80 3.77
C ARG A 132 12.02 11.48 4.45
N PHE A 133 13.12 10.74 4.59
CA PHE A 133 14.37 11.19 5.17
C PHE A 133 15.43 11.27 4.09
N ARG A 134 16.02 12.43 3.91
CA ARG A 134 17.09 12.64 2.94
C ARG A 134 18.39 12.06 3.46
N LEU A 135 18.96 11.12 2.73
CA LEU A 135 20.28 10.54 3.03
C LEU A 135 21.40 11.35 2.36
N ASN A 136 21.20 11.69 1.09
CA ASN A 136 22.13 12.52 0.31
C ASN A 136 21.40 13.21 -0.86
N LYS A 137 22.15 13.70 -1.85
CA LYS A 137 21.59 14.44 -3.00
C LYS A 137 20.72 13.57 -3.92
N ALA A 138 20.97 12.26 -3.96
CA ALA A 138 20.33 11.32 -4.86
C ALA A 138 19.38 10.35 -4.15
N TRP A 139 19.62 10.05 -2.86
CA TRP A 139 18.92 9.02 -2.13
C TRP A 139 18.11 9.54 -0.96
N ASP A 140 16.88 9.05 -0.85
CA ASP A 140 16.01 9.24 0.31
C ASP A 140 15.64 7.87 0.90
N LEU A 141 15.52 7.81 2.23
CA LEU A 141 14.87 6.71 2.95
C LEU A 141 13.39 7.06 3.15
N ASN A 142 12.51 6.09 2.97
CA ASN A 142 11.08 6.25 3.20
C ASN A 142 10.60 5.30 4.29
N LEU A 143 9.73 5.81 5.16
CA LEU A 143 8.82 5.03 6.00
C LEU A 143 7.41 5.37 5.55
N GLU A 144 6.69 4.40 5.00
CA GLU A 144 5.36 4.58 4.41
C GLU A 144 4.30 3.83 5.20
N LEU A 145 3.22 4.52 5.52
CA LEU A 145 1.98 3.95 6.04
C LEU A 145 0.94 4.03 4.94
N LYS A 146 0.27 2.93 4.64
CA LYS A 146 -0.68 2.82 3.53
C LYS A 146 -1.95 2.13 3.99
N GLY A 147 -3.10 2.68 3.63
CA GLY A 147 -4.42 2.09 3.81
C GLY A 147 -5.16 2.05 2.49
N ASN A 148 -5.71 0.92 2.12
CA ASN A 148 -6.54 0.76 0.93
C ASN A 148 -7.90 0.19 1.30
N ILE A 149 -8.90 0.56 0.51
CA ILE A 149 -10.27 0.08 0.59
C ILE A 149 -10.65 -0.42 -0.80
N ASN A 150 -11.27 -1.57 -0.86
CA ASN A 150 -11.76 -2.23 -2.08
C ASN A 150 -13.14 -2.83 -1.86
N ASN A 151 -13.80 -3.27 -2.93
CA ASN A 151 -15.08 -3.95 -2.84
C ASN A 151 -14.95 -5.38 -2.29
N ASP A 152 -16.07 -5.97 -1.89
CA ASP A 152 -16.22 -7.29 -1.24
C ASP A 152 -16.19 -8.45 -2.26
N VAL A 153 -15.14 -8.55 -3.08
CA VAL A 153 -15.03 -9.65 -4.06
C VAL A 153 -13.66 -10.34 -4.06
N MET A 154 -12.66 -9.70 -3.46
CA MET A 154 -11.26 -10.15 -3.53
C MET A 154 -10.98 -11.44 -2.76
N ASP A 155 -11.77 -11.77 -1.75
CA ASP A 155 -11.65 -13.03 -1.02
C ASP A 155 -12.41 -14.21 -1.70
N GLY A 156 -13.14 -13.93 -2.81
CA GLY A 156 -13.92 -14.91 -3.55
C GLY A 156 -15.27 -15.25 -2.90
N ILE A 157 -15.68 -14.54 -1.84
CA ILE A 157 -16.93 -14.77 -1.12
C ILE A 157 -17.77 -13.51 -1.21
N ARG A 158 -18.89 -13.61 -1.93
CA ARG A 158 -19.90 -12.54 -2.02
C ARG A 158 -20.87 -12.66 -0.86
N GLY A 159 -20.86 -11.68 0.06
CA GLY A 159 -21.85 -11.57 1.16
C GLY A 159 -21.18 -11.22 2.48
N GLY A 160 -21.61 -10.10 3.08
CA GLY A 160 -21.06 -9.53 4.31
C GLY A 160 -21.13 -8.01 4.28
N LYS A 161 -20.15 -7.34 4.84
CA LYS A 161 -19.96 -5.88 4.69
C LYS A 161 -19.36 -5.60 3.31
N ASN A 162 -19.97 -4.67 2.58
CA ASN A 162 -19.62 -4.34 1.18
C ASN A 162 -18.25 -3.67 1.00
N MET A 163 -17.35 -3.69 1.97
CA MET A 163 -16.04 -3.04 1.88
C MET A 163 -14.99 -3.83 2.66
N GLU A 164 -13.95 -4.19 1.96
CA GLU A 164 -12.75 -4.78 2.53
C GLU A 164 -11.60 -3.78 2.51
N GLY A 165 -10.59 -4.02 3.31
CA GLY A 165 -9.47 -3.09 3.40
C GLY A 165 -8.13 -3.78 3.59
N SER A 166 -7.07 -3.01 3.43
CA SER A 166 -5.73 -3.43 3.82
C SER A 166 -4.97 -2.28 4.44
N ALA A 167 -4.12 -2.61 5.41
CA ALA A 167 -3.19 -1.66 6.00
C ALA A 167 -1.77 -2.21 5.88
N ALA A 168 -0.83 -1.34 5.53
CA ALA A 168 0.57 -1.72 5.37
C ALA A 168 1.51 -0.69 6.02
N ILE A 169 2.63 -1.19 6.52
CA ILE A 169 3.79 -0.40 6.89
C ILE A 169 4.98 -0.86 6.06
N MET A 170 5.65 0.07 5.40
CA MET A 170 6.73 -0.23 4.48
C MET A 170 7.93 0.68 4.73
N VAL A 171 9.12 0.11 4.53
CA VAL A 171 10.39 0.84 4.51
C VAL A 171 10.99 0.69 3.12
N GLY A 172 11.56 1.76 2.59
CA GLY A 172 12.14 1.73 1.26
C GLY A 172 13.09 2.86 0.98
N ALA A 173 13.61 2.87 -0.23
CA ALA A 173 14.50 3.90 -0.72
C ALA A 173 13.98 4.51 -2.02
N THR A 174 14.23 5.80 -2.19
CA THR A 174 13.93 6.54 -3.42
C THR A 174 15.21 7.12 -3.99
N TYR A 175 15.43 6.87 -5.28
CA TYR A 175 16.50 7.48 -6.06
C TYR A 175 15.97 8.61 -6.92
N ARG A 176 16.65 9.76 -6.90
CA ARG A 176 16.34 10.94 -7.70
C ARG A 176 17.31 11.07 -8.86
N PHE A 177 16.82 11.04 -10.08
CA PHE A 177 17.65 11.14 -11.30
C PHE A 177 18.29 12.51 -11.49
N ASN A 178 17.58 13.61 -11.14
CA ASN A 178 18.04 14.96 -11.32
C ASN A 178 17.80 15.80 -10.08
N ARG A 179 18.72 16.70 -9.78
CA ARG A 179 18.44 17.81 -8.86
C ARG A 179 17.35 18.68 -9.45
N ARG A 180 16.35 18.96 -8.67
CA ARG A 180 15.39 20.01 -8.98
C ARG A 180 15.70 21.18 -8.09
N ASP A 181 16.26 22.20 -8.71
CA ASP A 181 16.34 23.51 -8.09
C ASP A 181 15.02 24.23 -8.36
N TRP A 182 14.22 24.39 -7.30
CA TRP A 182 12.99 25.15 -7.30
C TRP A 182 13.21 26.59 -6.83
N THR A 183 14.44 26.92 -6.44
CA THR A 183 14.85 28.30 -6.13
C THR A 183 15.24 28.98 -7.43
N LYS A 184 14.48 29.97 -7.82
CA LYS A 184 14.87 30.96 -8.83
C LYS A 184 15.36 32.21 -8.12
#